data_a160ee66cc0e3d15e6311d24f085facc
#
_entry.id   a160ee66cc0e3d15e6311d24f085facc
#
_cell.length_a   1.000
_cell.length_b   1.000
_cell.length_c   1.000
_cell.angle_alpha   90.00
_cell.angle_beta   90.00
_cell.angle_gamma   90.00
#
_symmetry.space_group_name_H-M   'P 1'
#
loop_
_entity.id
_entity.type
_entity.pdbx_description
1 polymer ?
#
loop_
_entity_poly.entity_id
_entity_poly.type
_entity_poly.pdbx_seq_one_letter_code
_entity_poly.pdbx_strand_id
1 'polypeptide(L)'
;VELDEIIYKLEQMSTLSGADIEAVLYGLTDLAARELSNGKIVRFGRMGSFRITFEATASETSNAIGPKNIRRTKLQFTPEKRFKQMLNRVEFTKR
;
A
#
# COMPACT_ATOMS: atom_id res chain seq x y z
N VAL A 1 8.54 1.25 13.81
CA VAL A 1 7.31 1.55 14.55
C VAL A 1 6.31 0.43 14.27
N GLU A 2 5.82 -0.19 15.32
CA GLU A 2 4.90 -1.30 15.16
C GLU A 2 3.46 -0.83 15.17
N LEU A 3 2.58 -1.68 14.72
CA LEU A 3 1.18 -1.32 14.60
C LEU A 3 0.55 -0.96 15.94
N ASP A 4 0.89 -1.66 17.00
CA ASP A 4 0.29 -1.36 18.27
C ASP A 4 0.68 0.02 18.78
N GLU A 5 1.86 0.48 18.41
CA GLU A 5 2.27 1.82 18.76
C GLU A 5 1.46 2.85 17.98
N ILE A 6 1.20 2.57 16.73
CA ILE A 6 0.37 3.44 15.92
C ILE A 6 -1.05 3.48 16.46
N ILE A 7 -1.57 2.32 16.83
CA ILE A 7 -2.91 2.25 17.39
C ILE A 7 -3.01 3.08 18.67
N TYR A 8 -2.00 2.98 19.52
CA TYR A 8 -2.00 3.75 20.75
C TYR A 8 -2.06 5.25 20.46
N LYS A 9 -1.27 5.70 19.49
CA LYS A 9 -1.27 7.12 19.16
C LYS A 9 -2.57 7.56 18.53
N LEU A 10 -3.16 6.71 17.70
CA LEU A 10 -4.44 7.03 17.11
C LEU A 10 -5.54 7.10 18.17
N GLU A 11 -5.41 6.26 19.17
CA GLU A 11 -6.36 6.29 20.27
C GLU A 11 -6.30 7.62 21.01
N GLN A 12 -5.11 8.18 21.13
CA GLN A 12 -4.94 9.45 21.80
C GLN A 12 -5.52 10.62 21.02
N MET A 13 -5.60 10.51 19.73
CA MET A 13 -6.05 11.62 18.91
C MET A 13 -7.41 11.39 18.29
N SER A 14 -8.16 10.43 18.78
CA SER A 14 -9.48 10.18 18.26
C SER A 14 -10.36 9.75 19.43
N THR A 15 -11.62 9.51 19.13
CA THR A 15 -12.55 9.03 20.15
C THR A 15 -12.70 7.53 20.10
N LEU A 16 -11.92 6.87 19.27
CA LEU A 16 -12.05 5.43 19.10
C LEU A 16 -11.20 4.69 20.11
N SER A 17 -11.65 3.52 20.49
CA SER A 17 -10.84 2.67 21.34
C SER A 17 -9.79 1.97 20.47
N GLY A 18 -8.77 1.44 21.11
CA GLY A 18 -7.77 0.69 20.39
C GLY A 18 -8.36 -0.49 19.64
N ALA A 19 -9.34 -1.17 20.23
CA ALA A 19 -9.98 -2.29 19.59
C ALA A 19 -10.72 -1.86 18.32
N ASP A 20 -11.38 -0.72 18.39
CA ASP A 20 -12.07 -0.21 17.21
C ASP A 20 -11.09 0.14 16.11
N ILE A 21 -9.98 0.77 16.47
CA ILE A 21 -8.98 1.14 15.49
C ILE A 21 -8.39 -0.09 14.83
N GLU A 22 -8.08 -1.10 15.63
CA GLU A 22 -7.53 -2.32 15.09
C GLU A 22 -8.48 -2.98 14.11
N ALA A 23 -9.77 -3.02 14.47
CA ALA A 23 -10.76 -3.61 13.60
C ALA A 23 -10.86 -2.85 12.29
N VAL A 24 -10.80 -1.53 12.34
CA VAL A 24 -10.87 -0.72 11.14
C VAL A 24 -9.65 -0.98 10.25
N LEU A 25 -8.47 -1.06 10.84
CA LEU A 25 -7.27 -1.27 10.05
C LEU A 25 -7.26 -2.65 9.41
N TYR A 26 -7.71 -3.66 10.13
CA TYR A 26 -7.76 -5.00 9.55
C TYR A 26 -8.81 -5.05 8.44
N GLY A 27 -9.96 -4.43 8.66
CA GLY A 27 -10.99 -4.38 7.63
C GLY A 27 -10.52 -3.65 6.41
N LEU A 28 -9.80 -2.56 6.61
CA LEU A 28 -9.27 -1.79 5.50
C LEU A 28 -8.30 -2.63 4.67
N THR A 29 -7.45 -3.39 5.34
CA THR A 29 -6.50 -4.24 4.66
C THR A 29 -7.23 -5.30 3.83
N ASP A 30 -8.24 -5.92 4.42
CA ASP A 30 -8.98 -6.96 3.71
C ASP A 30 -9.73 -6.39 2.51
N LEU A 31 -10.35 -5.24 2.68
CA LEU A 31 -11.08 -4.63 1.58
C LEU A 31 -10.13 -4.19 0.48
N ALA A 32 -9.00 -3.61 0.86
CA ALA A 32 -8.04 -3.18 -0.13
C ALA A 32 -7.50 -4.39 -0.92
N ALA A 33 -7.21 -5.47 -0.22
CA ALA A 33 -6.72 -6.65 -0.90
C ALA A 33 -7.73 -7.20 -1.89
N ARG A 34 -9.00 -7.17 -1.51
CA ARG A 34 -10.04 -7.65 -2.41
C ARG A 34 -10.15 -6.79 -3.66
N GLU A 35 -10.15 -5.47 -3.48
CA GLU A 35 -10.27 -4.59 -4.62
C GLU A 35 -9.05 -4.67 -5.53
N LEU A 36 -7.87 -4.78 -4.93
CA LEU A 36 -6.66 -4.90 -5.72
C LEU A 36 -6.64 -6.21 -6.50
N SER A 37 -7.16 -7.28 -5.91
CA SER A 37 -7.18 -8.55 -6.61
C SER A 37 -8.12 -8.51 -7.80
N ASN A 38 -9.04 -7.56 -7.82
CA ASN A 38 -9.92 -7.38 -8.96
C ASN A 38 -9.36 -6.39 -9.98
N GLY A 39 -8.13 -6.02 -9.82
CA GLY A 39 -7.47 -5.14 -10.78
C GLY A 39 -7.76 -3.68 -10.59
N LYS A 40 -8.30 -3.30 -9.44
CA LYS A 40 -8.65 -1.92 -9.23
C LYS A 40 -7.56 -1.18 -8.50
N ILE A 41 -7.56 0.13 -8.66
CA ILE A 41 -6.67 0.99 -7.92
C ILE A 41 -7.42 1.43 -6.67
N VAL A 42 -6.78 1.30 -5.52
CA VAL A 42 -7.40 1.70 -4.27
C VAL A 42 -6.78 3.00 -3.82
N ARG A 43 -7.60 4.03 -3.70
CA ARG A 43 -7.13 5.34 -3.30
C ARG A 43 -7.52 5.61 -1.87
N PHE A 44 -6.53 5.91 -1.07
CA PHE A 44 -6.75 6.17 0.34
C PHE A 44 -6.70 7.66 0.66
N GLY A 45 -7.13 8.48 -0.26
CA GLY A 45 -7.16 9.91 0.00
C GLY A 45 -5.77 10.47 0.19
N ARG A 46 -5.56 11.13 1.32
CA ARG A 46 -4.31 11.82 1.53
C ARG A 46 -3.09 10.94 1.57
N MET A 47 -3.27 9.67 1.89
CA MET A 47 -2.13 8.79 1.99
C MET A 47 -1.55 8.50 0.62
N GLY A 48 -2.40 8.21 -0.32
CA GLY A 48 -1.94 7.82 -1.64
C GLY A 48 -2.76 6.68 -2.18
N SER A 49 -2.23 5.98 -3.14
CA SER A 49 -2.98 4.91 -3.77
C SER A 49 -2.11 3.68 -3.95
N PHE A 50 -2.79 2.55 -3.99
CA PHE A 50 -2.15 1.27 -4.21
C PHE A 50 -2.67 0.67 -5.51
N ARG A 51 -1.80 0.01 -6.23
CA ARG A 51 -2.18 -0.71 -7.44
C ARG A 51 -1.25 -1.89 -7.61
N ILE A 52 -1.69 -2.84 -8.38
CA ILE A 52 -0.87 -3.98 -8.71
C ILE A 52 -0.27 -3.75 -10.08
N THR A 53 1.01 -3.99 -10.19
CA THR A 53 1.67 -3.95 -11.48
C THR A 53 2.23 -5.33 -11.78
N PHE A 54 2.45 -5.58 -13.04
CA PHE A 54 2.95 -6.87 -13.49
C PHE A 54 4.29 -6.68 -14.13
N GLU A 55 5.11 -7.69 -13.94
CA GLU A 55 6.41 -7.67 -14.52
C GLU A 55 6.59 -8.95 -15.29
N ALA A 56 6.85 -8.85 -16.56
CA ALA A 56 7.09 -10.03 -17.38
C ALA A 56 8.56 -10.34 -17.33
N THR A 57 8.89 -11.59 -17.56
CA THR A 57 10.29 -11.94 -17.59
C THR A 57 10.88 -11.51 -18.90
N ALA A 58 12.14 -11.34 -18.88
CA ALA A 58 12.82 -10.90 -20.07
C ALA A 58 12.79 -11.92 -21.16
N SER A 59 12.66 -13.12 -20.78
CA SER A 59 12.69 -14.14 -21.81
C SER A 59 11.40 -14.31 -22.52
N GLU A 60 10.37 -13.60 -22.15
CA GLU A 60 9.19 -13.83 -22.76
C GLU A 60 9.20 -13.42 -24.07
N THR A 61 8.96 -14.24 -24.93
CA THR A 61 8.79 -13.93 -26.32
C THR A 61 7.33 -13.96 -26.57
N SER A 62 6.98 -13.53 -27.70
CA SER A 62 5.59 -13.42 -28.00
C SER A 62 4.85 -14.70 -27.90
N ASN A 63 5.44 -15.76 -28.31
CA ASN A 63 4.69 -16.99 -28.27
C ASN A 63 4.65 -17.55 -26.87
N ALA A 64 5.33 -16.97 -25.97
CA ALA A 64 5.30 -17.47 -24.64
C ALA A 64 4.41 -16.69 -23.74
N ILE A 65 3.66 -15.80 -24.25
CA ILE A 65 2.84 -15.00 -23.44
C ILE A 65 1.69 -15.79 -22.94
N GLY A 66 1.50 -15.77 -21.68
CA GLY A 66 0.42 -16.46 -21.04
C GLY A 66 0.54 -16.25 -19.59
N PRO A 67 -0.37 -16.78 -18.83
CA PRO A 67 -0.35 -16.52 -17.39
C PRO A 67 0.94 -16.94 -16.76
N LYS A 68 1.54 -18.02 -17.20
CA LYS A 68 2.72 -18.42 -16.57
C LYS A 68 3.89 -17.57 -16.96
N ASN A 69 3.79 -16.67 -17.86
CA ASN A 69 4.88 -15.80 -18.18
C ASN A 69 4.84 -14.52 -17.45
N ILE A 70 3.82 -14.28 -16.68
CA ILE A 70 3.78 -13.14 -15.80
C ILE A 70 4.41 -13.59 -14.52
N ARG A 71 5.65 -13.27 -14.35
CA ARG A 71 6.40 -13.79 -13.26
C ARG A 71 6.14 -13.17 -12.00
N ARG A 72 5.82 -11.93 -11.98
CA ARG A 72 5.69 -11.25 -10.76
C ARG A 72 4.61 -10.27 -10.79
N THR A 73 3.90 -10.19 -9.70
CA THR A 73 3.02 -9.07 -9.48
C THR A 73 3.63 -8.28 -8.35
N LYS A 74 3.52 -7.00 -8.43
CA LYS A 74 4.05 -6.14 -7.41
C LYS A 74 2.97 -5.23 -6.93
N LEU A 75 3.04 -4.89 -5.66
CA LEU A 75 2.14 -3.92 -5.10
C LEU A 75 2.86 -2.59 -5.13
N GLN A 76 2.31 -1.65 -5.86
CA GLN A 76 2.93 -0.36 -5.98
C GLN A 76 2.15 0.68 -5.24
N PHE A 77 2.84 1.48 -4.47
CA PHE A 77 2.23 2.56 -3.72
C PHE A 77 2.67 3.88 -4.33
N THR A 78 1.69 4.75 -4.57
CA THR A 78 1.97 6.09 -5.06
C THR A 78 1.54 7.08 -4.01
N PRO A 79 2.45 7.82 -3.41
CA PRO A 79 2.09 8.73 -2.33
C PRO A 79 1.36 9.96 -2.82
N GLU A 80 0.52 10.49 -1.97
CA GLU A 80 -0.11 11.75 -2.23
C GLU A 80 0.64 12.87 -1.54
N LYS A 81 0.04 14.04 -1.56
CA LYS A 81 0.75 15.26 -1.23
C LYS A 81 1.47 15.22 0.10
N ARG A 82 0.82 14.71 1.11
CA ARG A 82 1.42 14.71 2.44
C ARG A 82 2.72 13.92 2.47
N PHE A 83 2.71 12.74 1.88
CA PHE A 83 3.91 11.93 1.85
C PHE A 83 4.96 12.51 0.90
N LYS A 84 4.52 13.14 -0.17
CA LYS A 84 5.47 13.78 -1.07
C LYS A 84 6.16 14.93 -0.39
N GLN A 85 5.43 15.69 0.41
CA GLN A 85 6.05 16.77 1.14
C GLN A 85 7.04 16.24 2.16
N MET A 86 6.69 15.14 2.79
CA MET A 86 7.59 14.52 3.73
C MET A 86 8.88 14.09 3.05
N LEU A 87 8.77 13.52 1.86
CA LEU A 87 9.94 13.10 1.14
C LEU A 87 10.87 14.26 0.84
N ASN A 88 10.33 15.41 0.56
CA ASN A 88 11.15 16.57 0.30
C ASN A 88 11.85 17.09 1.53
N ARG A 89 11.34 16.74 2.69
CA ARG A 89 11.95 17.20 3.91
C ARG A 89 12.94 16.26 4.53
N VAL A 90 12.96 15.02 4.07
CA VAL A 90 13.88 14.05 4.61
C VAL A 90 15.29 14.47 4.27
N GLU A 91 16.13 14.50 5.28
CA GLU A 91 17.50 14.82 5.03
C GLU A 91 18.27 13.59 4.77
N PHE A 92 19.17 13.64 3.83
CA PHE A 92 19.97 12.51 3.52
C PHE A 92 21.24 12.65 4.25
N THR A 93 21.18 12.56 5.51
CA THR A 93 22.39 12.59 6.18
C THR A 93 23.03 11.33 5.95
N LYS A 94 23.89 11.23 5.74
CA LYS A 94 24.36 10.16 5.44
C LYS A 94 24.51 9.34 6.27
N ARG A 95 24.44 8.72 6.37
CA ARG A 95 24.50 7.79 7.20
C ARG A 95 25.57 7.15 7.24
#